data_16d7076b35d3f8d426b29278033dc6f8
#
_entry.id   16d7076b35d3f8d426b29278033dc6f8
#
_cell.length_a   1.000
_cell.length_b   1.000
_cell.length_c   1.000
_cell.angle_alpha   90.00
_cell.angle_beta   90.00
_cell.angle_gamma   90.00
#
_symmetry.space_group_name_H-M   'P 1'
#
loop_
_entity.id
_entity.type
_entity.pdbx_description
1 polymer ?
#
loop_
_entity_poly.entity_id
_entity_poly.type
_entity_poly.pdbx_seq_one_letter_code
_entity_poly.pdbx_strand_id
1 'polypeptide(L)'
;MLPADICWAVRPSSTAAYTTRLVVYRPSDPANFNGTVVVEWLDASGGADVSADWIKVHIELIRNGFAWVGVSAQAVGVEGPIVGTNASGPIGGSKAIDPARYASLDHPGDSYSYDIFSQAGLAVRHRNGPDPLAGLQTRRVIAVGYPQSADRIATHVNSMQPLAHIFDGFLVHSRSLAAGNLSDGPQPVAVPNPWFLLAADAKNLESAATHSAIGIAR
;
A
#
# COMPACT_ATOMS: atom_id res chain seq x y z
N MET A 1 -2.82 -17.32 21.25
CA MET A 1 -3.30 -15.95 21.56
C MET A 1 -2.06 -15.07 21.65
N LEU A 2 -1.93 -14.07 20.77
CA LEU A 2 -0.81 -13.13 20.81
C LEU A 2 -0.98 -12.20 22.01
N PRO A 3 0.13 -11.77 22.66
CA PRO A 3 0.03 -10.78 23.74
C PRO A 3 -0.60 -9.48 23.19
N ALA A 4 -1.44 -8.83 24.02
CA ALA A 4 -2.09 -7.57 23.68
C ALA A 4 -1.11 -6.40 23.38
N ASP A 5 0.16 -6.60 23.65
CA ASP A 5 1.23 -5.57 23.64
C ASP A 5 1.89 -5.41 22.27
N ILE A 6 1.38 -6.09 21.22
CA ILE A 6 1.99 -6.10 19.89
C ILE A 6 1.47 -4.96 18.99
N CYS A 7 0.33 -4.38 19.31
CA CYS A 7 -0.23 -3.24 18.57
C CYS A 7 0.36 -1.94 19.09
N TRP A 8 0.82 -1.10 18.17
CA TRP A 8 1.31 0.22 18.54
C TRP A 8 0.17 1.14 18.95
N ALA A 9 0.29 1.79 20.09
CA ALA A 9 -0.65 2.81 20.52
C ALA A 9 -0.38 4.09 19.74
N VAL A 10 -1.16 4.35 18.69
CA VAL A 10 -1.06 5.56 17.88
C VAL A 10 -2.26 6.46 18.11
N ARG A 11 -2.05 7.77 17.94
CA ARG A 11 -3.10 8.80 18.04
C ARG A 11 -2.94 9.79 16.90
N PRO A 12 -4.04 10.30 16.32
CA PRO A 12 -3.99 11.42 15.39
C PRO A 12 -3.34 12.63 16.07
N SER A 13 -2.43 13.30 15.36
CA SER A 13 -1.75 14.51 15.86
C SER A 13 -2.15 15.77 15.09
N SER A 14 -2.56 15.61 13.83
CA SER A 14 -2.93 16.72 12.95
C SER A 14 -3.87 16.23 11.84
N THR A 15 -4.45 17.17 11.12
CA THR A 15 -5.27 16.91 9.93
C THR A 15 -4.77 17.77 8.79
N ALA A 16 -4.85 17.26 7.56
CA ALA A 16 -4.55 18.00 6.35
C ALA A 16 -5.53 17.62 5.24
N ALA A 17 -5.88 18.58 4.38
CA ALA A 17 -6.53 18.26 3.12
C ALA A 17 -5.50 17.65 2.17
N TYR A 18 -5.94 16.73 1.31
CA TYR A 18 -5.07 16.17 0.29
C TYR A 18 -5.84 15.75 -0.96
N THR A 19 -5.12 15.63 -2.05
CA THR A 19 -5.58 15.00 -3.29
C THR A 19 -4.49 14.07 -3.79
N THR A 20 -4.76 12.78 -3.82
CA THR A 20 -3.81 11.78 -4.31
C THR A 20 -4.35 11.01 -5.51
N ARG A 21 -3.48 10.19 -6.11
CA ARG A 21 -3.79 9.40 -7.29
C ARG A 21 -4.10 7.96 -6.91
N LEU A 22 -5.19 7.44 -7.46
CA LEU A 22 -5.48 6.01 -7.53
C LEU A 22 -5.39 5.56 -8.99
N VAL A 23 -4.64 4.49 -9.25
CA VAL A 23 -4.64 3.77 -10.53
C VAL A 23 -5.49 2.53 -10.36
N VAL A 24 -6.52 2.37 -11.20
CA VAL A 24 -7.50 1.29 -11.04
C VAL A 24 -7.55 0.42 -12.29
N TYR A 25 -7.37 -0.87 -12.10
CA TYR A 25 -7.67 -1.90 -13.09
C TYR A 25 -8.76 -2.82 -12.53
N ARG A 26 -9.84 -2.98 -13.27
CA ARG A 26 -11.00 -3.75 -12.84
C ARG A 26 -11.67 -4.45 -14.02
N PRO A 27 -12.40 -5.54 -13.81
CA PRO A 27 -13.27 -6.10 -14.85
C PRO A 27 -14.24 -5.05 -15.39
N SER A 28 -14.40 -4.99 -16.71
CA SER A 28 -15.39 -4.15 -17.36
C SER A 28 -16.81 -4.71 -17.23
N ASP A 29 -16.91 -6.05 -17.21
CA ASP A 29 -18.16 -6.77 -16.97
C ASP A 29 -18.21 -7.16 -15.48
N PRO A 30 -19.22 -6.68 -14.72
CA PRO A 30 -19.38 -7.04 -13.31
C PRO A 30 -19.52 -8.54 -13.05
N ALA A 31 -20.01 -9.32 -14.00
CA ALA A 31 -20.13 -10.77 -13.87
C ALA A 31 -18.77 -11.46 -13.73
N ASN A 32 -17.72 -10.85 -14.25
CA ASN A 32 -16.35 -11.36 -14.17
C ASN A 32 -15.61 -10.94 -12.90
N PHE A 33 -16.22 -10.11 -12.05
CA PHE A 33 -15.58 -9.67 -10.81
C PHE A 33 -15.76 -10.71 -9.69
N ASN A 34 -14.65 -11.20 -9.13
CA ASN A 34 -14.67 -12.20 -8.07
C ASN A 34 -15.00 -11.63 -6.66
N GLY A 35 -15.18 -10.32 -6.55
CA GLY A 35 -15.49 -9.63 -5.29
C GLY A 35 -14.25 -9.21 -4.48
N THR A 36 -13.03 -9.47 -4.96
CA THR A 36 -11.80 -9.14 -4.25
C THR A 36 -11.06 -7.99 -4.91
N VAL A 37 -10.69 -7.00 -4.11
CA VAL A 37 -9.84 -5.87 -4.52
C VAL A 37 -8.47 -6.03 -3.88
N VAL A 38 -7.43 -5.97 -4.70
CA VAL A 38 -6.05 -5.86 -4.24
C VAL A 38 -5.67 -4.39 -4.24
N VAL A 39 -5.29 -3.85 -3.09
CA VAL A 39 -4.87 -2.46 -2.91
C VAL A 39 -3.36 -2.44 -2.68
N GLU A 40 -2.61 -1.96 -3.66
CA GLU A 40 -1.16 -1.89 -3.62
C GLU A 40 -0.71 -0.51 -3.14
N TRP A 41 0.10 -0.49 -2.11
CA TRP A 41 0.89 0.67 -1.76
C TRP A 41 2.03 0.77 -2.77
N LEU A 42 1.96 1.73 -3.69
CA LEU A 42 2.97 1.88 -4.74
C LEU A 42 4.34 2.14 -4.13
N ASP A 43 5.35 1.40 -4.58
CA ASP A 43 6.72 1.61 -4.13
C ASP A 43 7.26 2.93 -4.71
N ALA A 44 7.78 3.77 -3.85
CA ALA A 44 8.29 5.09 -4.23
C ALA A 44 9.79 5.26 -3.93
N SER A 45 10.50 4.18 -3.61
CA SER A 45 11.92 4.21 -3.23
C SER A 45 12.84 4.77 -4.32
N GLY A 46 12.45 4.63 -5.58
CA GLY A 46 13.17 5.17 -6.75
C GLY A 46 12.84 6.62 -7.10
N GLY A 47 12.10 7.35 -6.26
CA GLY A 47 11.67 8.73 -6.54
C GLY A 47 10.43 8.85 -7.42
N ALA A 48 9.81 7.74 -7.77
CA ALA A 48 8.58 7.67 -8.56
C ALA A 48 7.74 6.49 -8.09
N ASP A 49 6.41 6.57 -8.26
CA ASP A 49 5.52 5.46 -7.98
C ASP A 49 5.74 4.28 -8.94
N VAL A 50 5.95 3.10 -8.38
CA VAL A 50 6.09 1.85 -9.12
C VAL A 50 5.07 0.83 -8.60
N SER A 51 4.29 0.26 -9.51
CA SER A 51 3.35 -0.82 -9.23
C SER A 51 4.04 -2.18 -9.26
N ALA A 52 4.91 -2.41 -8.27
CA ALA A 52 5.85 -3.53 -8.29
C ALA A 52 5.17 -4.90 -8.25
N ASP A 53 4.05 -5.03 -7.54
CA ASP A 53 3.26 -6.26 -7.49
C ASP A 53 2.40 -6.43 -8.73
N TRP A 54 1.73 -5.37 -9.19
CA TRP A 54 0.97 -5.42 -10.43
C TRP A 54 1.82 -5.93 -11.61
N ILE A 55 3.02 -5.39 -11.78
CA ILE A 55 3.92 -5.80 -12.86
C ILE A 55 4.19 -7.31 -12.83
N LYS A 56 4.25 -7.92 -11.66
CA LYS A 56 4.56 -9.34 -11.49
C LYS A 56 3.34 -10.25 -11.66
N VAL A 57 2.16 -9.83 -11.19
CA VAL A 57 1.02 -10.73 -11.01
C VAL A 57 -0.25 -10.31 -11.76
N HIS A 58 -0.23 -9.23 -12.54
CA HIS A 58 -1.43 -8.69 -13.21
C HIS A 58 -2.14 -9.73 -14.08
N ILE A 59 -1.41 -10.60 -14.76
CA ILE A 59 -2.01 -11.65 -15.60
C ILE A 59 -2.91 -12.56 -14.77
N GLU A 60 -2.45 -12.98 -13.58
CA GLU A 60 -3.23 -13.84 -12.69
C GLU A 60 -4.39 -13.07 -12.05
N LEU A 61 -4.19 -11.80 -11.68
CA LEU A 61 -5.27 -10.97 -11.15
C LEU A 61 -6.40 -10.79 -12.18
N ILE A 62 -6.04 -10.45 -13.43
CA ILE A 62 -7.01 -10.27 -14.52
C ILE A 62 -7.74 -11.58 -14.80
N ARG A 63 -7.00 -12.69 -14.96
CA ARG A 63 -7.56 -14.01 -15.28
C ARG A 63 -8.55 -14.49 -14.23
N ASN A 64 -8.30 -14.17 -12.97
CA ASN A 64 -9.14 -14.60 -11.85
C ASN A 64 -10.18 -13.54 -11.41
N GLY A 65 -10.37 -12.48 -12.18
CA GLY A 65 -11.43 -11.49 -11.98
C GLY A 65 -11.24 -10.58 -10.76
N PHE A 66 -10.02 -10.35 -10.33
CA PHE A 66 -9.72 -9.35 -9.29
C PHE A 66 -9.85 -7.93 -9.85
N ALA A 67 -10.17 -6.98 -8.97
CA ALA A 67 -9.83 -5.59 -9.20
C ALA A 67 -8.50 -5.27 -8.50
N TRP A 68 -7.73 -4.33 -9.05
CA TRP A 68 -6.50 -3.85 -8.47
C TRP A 68 -6.51 -2.32 -8.40
N VAL A 69 -5.98 -1.79 -7.29
CA VAL A 69 -5.88 -0.35 -7.05
C VAL A 69 -4.49 -0.02 -6.54
N GLY A 70 -3.72 0.72 -7.32
CA GLY A 70 -2.43 1.27 -6.90
C GLY A 70 -2.62 2.65 -6.28
N VAL A 71 -2.07 2.86 -5.08
CA VAL A 71 -2.22 4.08 -4.30
C VAL A 71 -0.91 4.86 -4.25
N SER A 72 -0.92 6.11 -4.75
CA SER A 72 0.18 7.06 -4.54
C SER A 72 0.12 7.57 -3.10
N ALA A 73 0.58 6.75 -2.16
CA ALA A 73 0.45 7.02 -0.73
C ALA A 73 1.62 7.84 -0.15
N GLN A 74 2.74 7.99 -0.89
CA GLN A 74 3.92 8.71 -0.43
C GLN A 74 4.13 10.01 -1.20
N ALA A 75 4.58 11.04 -0.48
CA ALA A 75 4.78 12.38 -1.02
C ALA A 75 5.72 12.37 -2.24
N VAL A 76 6.80 11.60 -2.20
CA VAL A 76 7.78 11.57 -3.30
C VAL A 76 7.20 11.03 -4.61
N GLY A 77 6.23 10.11 -4.57
CA GLY A 77 5.54 9.60 -5.75
C GLY A 77 4.62 10.63 -6.42
N VAL A 78 4.19 11.65 -5.66
CA VAL A 78 3.32 12.74 -6.14
C VAL A 78 4.13 14.02 -6.42
N GLU A 79 4.89 14.50 -5.44
CA GLU A 79 5.55 15.81 -5.40
C GLU A 79 7.04 15.74 -5.76
N GLY A 80 7.64 14.54 -5.86
CA GLY A 80 9.07 14.36 -6.05
C GLY A 80 9.57 15.00 -7.35
N PRO A 81 10.82 15.50 -7.38
CA PRO A 81 11.42 16.05 -8.59
C PRO A 81 11.73 14.95 -9.62
N ILE A 82 12.07 15.34 -10.84
CA ILE A 82 12.69 14.42 -11.80
C ILE A 82 14.07 14.00 -11.26
N VAL A 83 14.26 12.70 -11.07
CA VAL A 83 15.49 12.10 -10.53
C VAL A 83 16.32 11.37 -11.58
N GLY A 84 15.77 11.17 -12.78
CA GLY A 84 16.44 10.48 -13.86
C GLY A 84 15.55 10.26 -15.08
N THR A 85 16.04 9.46 -16.01
CA THR A 85 15.31 9.08 -17.23
C THR A 85 15.62 7.62 -17.56
N ASN A 86 14.64 6.88 -18.04
CA ASN A 86 14.80 5.54 -18.59
C ASN A 86 14.18 5.45 -20.00
N ALA A 87 14.10 4.23 -20.56
CA ALA A 87 13.54 4.00 -21.88
C ALA A 87 12.06 4.40 -22.02
N SER A 88 11.32 4.52 -20.90
CA SER A 88 9.92 4.91 -20.87
C SER A 88 9.73 6.42 -20.64
N GLY A 89 10.80 7.17 -20.37
CA GLY A 89 10.77 8.61 -20.13
C GLY A 89 11.34 9.03 -18.77
N PRO A 90 11.01 10.25 -18.31
CA PRO A 90 11.51 10.77 -17.06
C PRO A 90 11.00 9.97 -15.85
N ILE A 91 11.83 9.85 -14.82
CA ILE A 91 11.52 9.22 -13.53
C ILE A 91 11.36 10.33 -12.50
N GLY A 92 10.23 10.40 -11.83
CA GLY A 92 9.93 11.43 -10.82
C GLY A 92 8.51 11.32 -10.32
N GLY A 93 8.14 12.24 -9.45
CA GLY A 93 6.76 12.36 -8.96
C GLY A 93 5.78 12.71 -10.08
N SER A 94 4.53 12.34 -9.91
CA SER A 94 3.49 12.49 -10.94
C SER A 94 3.37 13.93 -11.44
N LYS A 95 3.43 14.93 -10.55
CA LYS A 95 3.35 16.36 -10.92
C LYS A 95 4.54 16.84 -11.73
N ALA A 96 5.73 16.30 -11.47
CA ALA A 96 6.92 16.67 -12.22
C ALA A 96 6.95 16.03 -13.62
N ILE A 97 6.37 14.82 -13.76
CA ILE A 97 6.32 14.09 -15.04
C ILE A 97 5.27 14.70 -15.98
N ASP A 98 4.07 14.98 -15.48
CA ASP A 98 2.98 15.56 -16.28
C ASP A 98 2.22 16.61 -15.45
N PRO A 99 2.76 17.84 -15.39
CA PRO A 99 2.15 18.92 -14.63
C PRO A 99 0.74 19.28 -15.10
N ALA A 100 0.45 19.13 -16.39
CA ALA A 100 -0.86 19.49 -16.94
C ALA A 100 -1.95 18.53 -16.40
N ARG A 101 -1.62 17.24 -16.30
CA ARG A 101 -2.54 16.21 -15.83
C ARG A 101 -2.65 16.17 -14.31
N TYR A 102 -1.56 16.40 -13.61
CA TYR A 102 -1.46 16.13 -12.17
C TYR A 102 -1.32 17.40 -11.31
N ALA A 103 -1.55 18.59 -11.89
CA ALA A 103 -1.49 19.86 -11.15
C ALA A 103 -2.38 19.91 -9.90
N SER A 104 -3.52 19.21 -9.92
CA SER A 104 -4.48 19.20 -8.82
C SER A 104 -4.11 18.25 -7.67
N LEU A 105 -3.10 17.40 -7.84
CA LEU A 105 -2.62 16.56 -6.74
C LEU A 105 -1.95 17.44 -5.70
N ASP A 106 -2.14 17.07 -4.43
CA ASP A 106 -1.54 17.76 -3.29
C ASP A 106 -1.33 16.76 -2.16
N HIS A 107 -0.06 16.48 -1.85
CA HIS A 107 0.30 15.49 -0.84
C HIS A 107 0.91 16.19 0.39
N PRO A 108 0.30 16.07 1.57
CA PRO A 108 0.67 16.84 2.76
C PRO A 108 1.93 16.34 3.50
N GLY A 109 2.65 15.38 2.94
CA GLY A 109 3.84 14.76 3.54
C GLY A 109 3.59 13.34 4.05
N ASP A 110 4.67 12.59 4.25
CA ASP A 110 4.62 11.14 4.55
C ASP A 110 4.02 10.82 5.92
N SER A 111 3.90 11.78 6.82
CA SER A 111 3.16 11.63 8.09
C SER A 111 1.68 11.30 7.89
N TYR A 112 1.12 11.58 6.71
CA TYR A 112 -0.27 11.29 6.36
C TYR A 112 -0.42 10.05 5.47
N SER A 113 0.66 9.45 5.02
CA SER A 113 0.66 8.32 4.07
C SER A 113 -0.21 7.14 4.52
N TYR A 114 -0.20 6.83 5.82
CA TYR A 114 -0.97 5.73 6.39
C TYR A 114 -2.47 5.99 6.37
N ASP A 115 -2.87 7.23 6.66
CA ASP A 115 -4.27 7.62 6.57
C ASP A 115 -4.73 7.67 5.10
N ILE A 116 -3.93 8.23 4.21
CA ILE A 116 -4.19 8.23 2.75
C ILE A 116 -4.41 6.81 2.26
N PHE A 117 -3.57 5.86 2.63
CA PHE A 117 -3.72 4.46 2.27
C PHE A 117 -4.97 3.83 2.87
N SER A 118 -5.28 4.15 4.12
CA SER A 118 -6.51 3.74 4.80
C SER A 118 -7.75 4.27 4.10
N GLN A 119 -7.77 5.54 3.73
CA GLN A 119 -8.89 6.16 3.01
C GLN A 119 -9.08 5.56 1.61
N ALA A 120 -8.00 5.21 0.91
CA ALA A 120 -8.08 4.47 -0.35
C ALA A 120 -8.74 3.08 -0.15
N GLY A 121 -8.38 2.36 0.89
CA GLY A 121 -9.02 1.10 1.27
C GLY A 121 -10.51 1.27 1.60
N LEU A 122 -10.88 2.34 2.30
CA LEU A 122 -12.29 2.68 2.58
C LEU A 122 -13.06 3.03 1.30
N ALA A 123 -12.46 3.79 0.39
CA ALA A 123 -13.11 4.18 -0.87
C ALA A 123 -13.46 2.98 -1.76
N VAL A 124 -12.66 1.91 -1.73
CA VAL A 124 -12.96 0.68 -2.48
C VAL A 124 -13.93 -0.24 -1.74
N ARG A 125 -14.08 -0.09 -0.43
CA ARG A 125 -15.02 -0.87 0.40
C ARG A 125 -16.39 -0.22 0.46
N HIS A 126 -16.45 1.09 0.64
CA HIS A 126 -17.66 1.86 0.86
C HIS A 126 -17.85 2.91 -0.22
N ARG A 127 -19.06 3.01 -0.77
CA ARG A 127 -19.41 3.90 -1.90
C ARG A 127 -19.80 5.32 -1.43
N ASN A 128 -19.13 5.83 -0.41
CA ASN A 128 -19.39 7.18 0.10
C ASN A 128 -18.45 8.16 -0.63
N GLY A 129 -18.88 8.67 -1.80
CA GLY A 129 -18.09 9.58 -2.63
C GLY A 129 -17.83 9.03 -4.04
N PRO A 130 -16.74 9.48 -4.71
CA PRO A 130 -16.33 8.92 -5.99
C PRO A 130 -16.08 7.42 -5.87
N ASP A 131 -16.72 6.64 -6.74
CA ASP A 131 -16.60 5.17 -6.74
C ASP A 131 -15.49 4.74 -7.73
N PRO A 132 -14.30 4.37 -7.25
CA PRO A 132 -13.21 3.96 -8.13
C PRO A 132 -13.49 2.63 -8.83
N LEU A 133 -14.43 1.84 -8.33
CA LEU A 133 -14.78 0.53 -8.87
C LEU A 133 -16.01 0.55 -9.78
N ALA A 134 -16.64 1.74 -9.99
CA ALA A 134 -17.78 1.94 -10.88
C ALA A 134 -18.91 0.91 -10.68
N GLY A 135 -19.31 0.71 -9.45
CA GLY A 135 -20.45 -0.15 -9.09
C GLY A 135 -20.12 -1.60 -8.76
N LEU A 136 -18.87 -2.06 -8.90
CA LEU A 136 -18.49 -3.42 -8.49
C LEU A 136 -18.68 -3.63 -6.98
N GLN A 137 -19.23 -4.79 -6.60
CA GLN A 137 -19.52 -5.11 -5.20
C GLN A 137 -18.30 -5.73 -4.53
N THR A 138 -17.58 -4.95 -3.72
CA THR A 138 -16.43 -5.44 -2.97
C THR A 138 -16.87 -6.34 -1.81
N ARG A 139 -16.27 -7.52 -1.74
CA ARG A 139 -16.43 -8.48 -0.63
C ARG A 139 -15.17 -8.60 0.22
N ARG A 140 -13.99 -8.43 -0.38
CA ARG A 140 -12.70 -8.51 0.29
C ARG A 140 -11.77 -7.43 -0.24
N VAL A 141 -10.98 -6.87 0.67
CA VAL A 141 -9.92 -5.89 0.36
C VAL A 141 -8.61 -6.40 0.94
N ILE A 142 -7.64 -6.66 0.07
CA ILE A 142 -6.31 -7.17 0.44
C ILE A 142 -5.28 -6.08 0.19
N ALA A 143 -4.55 -5.69 1.21
CA ALA A 143 -3.43 -4.75 1.07
C ALA A 143 -2.15 -5.48 0.67
N VAL A 144 -1.36 -4.89 -0.24
CA VAL A 144 -0.10 -5.47 -0.69
C VAL A 144 0.98 -4.41 -0.84
N GLY A 145 2.24 -4.79 -0.58
CA GLY A 145 3.39 -3.92 -0.76
C GLY A 145 4.71 -4.68 -0.92
N TYR A 146 5.67 -4.07 -1.69
CA TYR A 146 6.97 -4.62 -2.10
C TYR A 146 7.95 -3.50 -2.47
N PRO A 147 9.24 -3.61 -2.15
CA PRO A 147 9.78 -4.09 -0.87
C PRO A 147 9.71 -2.98 0.19
N GLN A 148 9.94 -1.71 -0.20
CA GLN A 148 9.88 -0.55 0.69
C GLN A 148 8.44 -0.30 1.17
N SER A 149 7.47 -0.45 0.29
CA SER A 149 6.06 -0.36 0.66
C SER A 149 5.61 -1.53 1.56
N ALA A 150 6.29 -2.68 1.51
CA ALA A 150 6.07 -3.76 2.48
C ALA A 150 6.43 -3.34 3.91
N ASP A 151 7.49 -2.55 4.10
CA ASP A 151 7.83 -1.97 5.41
C ASP A 151 6.74 -1.01 5.91
N ARG A 152 6.15 -0.23 4.98
CA ARG A 152 5.00 0.64 5.27
C ARG A 152 3.75 -0.17 5.62
N ILE A 153 3.44 -1.22 4.87
CA ILE A 153 2.31 -2.11 5.18
C ILE A 153 2.49 -2.76 6.55
N ALA A 154 3.70 -3.19 6.91
CA ALA A 154 3.97 -3.74 8.23
C ALA A 154 3.66 -2.73 9.35
N THR A 155 4.03 -1.46 9.17
CA THR A 155 3.66 -0.39 10.10
C THR A 155 2.15 -0.20 10.15
N HIS A 156 1.47 -0.19 8.99
CA HIS A 156 0.01 -0.07 8.91
C HIS A 156 -0.70 -1.17 9.69
N VAL A 157 -0.25 -2.43 9.53
CA VAL A 157 -0.80 -3.59 10.26
C VAL A 157 -0.71 -3.41 11.77
N ASN A 158 0.41 -2.87 12.26
CA ASN A 158 0.64 -2.73 13.70
C ASN A 158 -0.01 -1.49 14.31
N SER A 159 -0.23 -0.45 13.53
CA SER A 159 -0.67 0.86 14.02
C SER A 159 -2.10 1.21 13.62
N MET A 160 -2.42 1.12 12.32
CA MET A 160 -3.68 1.62 11.78
C MET A 160 -4.77 0.56 11.72
N GLN A 161 -4.42 -0.67 11.32
CA GLN A 161 -5.40 -1.74 11.14
C GLN A 161 -6.17 -2.09 12.43
N PRO A 162 -5.54 -2.13 13.62
CA PRO A 162 -6.27 -2.39 14.88
C PRO A 162 -7.35 -1.35 15.21
N LEU A 163 -7.22 -0.14 14.68
CA LEU A 163 -8.18 0.96 14.88
C LEU A 163 -9.22 1.00 13.77
N ALA A 164 -8.80 0.83 12.53
CA ALA A 164 -9.62 1.14 11.36
C ALA A 164 -10.32 -0.09 10.75
N HIS A 165 -9.78 -1.31 10.96
CA HIS A 165 -10.33 -2.58 10.45
C HIS A 165 -10.73 -2.56 8.97
N ILE A 166 -9.87 -1.95 8.12
CA ILE A 166 -10.18 -1.69 6.71
C ILE A 166 -9.91 -2.90 5.83
N PHE A 167 -8.75 -3.52 6.00
CA PHE A 167 -8.30 -4.62 5.15
C PHE A 167 -8.65 -5.98 5.75
N ASP A 168 -9.07 -6.93 4.90
CA ASP A 168 -9.40 -8.30 5.29
C ASP A 168 -8.15 -9.20 5.33
N GLY A 169 -7.06 -8.77 4.68
CA GLY A 169 -5.79 -9.47 4.68
C GLY A 169 -4.67 -8.61 4.12
N PHE A 170 -3.45 -9.09 4.33
CA PHE A 170 -2.23 -8.39 3.93
C PHE A 170 -1.27 -9.37 3.26
N LEU A 171 -0.68 -8.95 2.13
CA LEU A 171 0.45 -9.61 1.51
C LEU A 171 1.67 -8.72 1.69
N VAL A 172 2.53 -9.07 2.64
CA VAL A 172 3.74 -8.32 2.98
C VAL A 172 4.94 -9.17 2.63
N HIS A 173 5.67 -8.80 1.57
CA HIS A 173 6.77 -9.64 1.10
C HIS A 173 7.99 -8.82 0.69
N SER A 174 9.15 -9.49 0.69
CA SER A 174 10.46 -8.88 0.35
C SER A 174 10.81 -7.65 1.18
N ARG A 175 10.22 -7.53 2.38
CA ARG A 175 10.47 -6.40 3.28
C ARG A 175 11.85 -6.46 3.92
N SER A 176 12.33 -5.33 4.42
CA SER A 176 13.48 -5.26 5.32
C SER A 176 13.12 -5.80 6.72
N LEU A 177 14.10 -5.86 7.62
CA LEU A 177 13.86 -6.23 9.02
C LEU A 177 13.20 -5.11 9.84
N ALA A 178 13.20 -3.88 9.32
CA ALA A 178 12.61 -2.71 9.96
C ALA A 178 11.17 -2.50 9.50
N ALA A 179 10.35 -1.89 10.35
CA ALA A 179 9.06 -1.32 9.94
C ALA A 179 9.30 0.08 9.34
N GLY A 180 8.44 0.51 8.41
CA GLY A 180 8.48 1.85 7.85
C GLY A 180 8.18 2.92 8.91
N ASN A 181 8.72 4.11 8.73
CA ASN A 181 8.50 5.23 9.64
C ASN A 181 7.03 5.62 9.72
N LEU A 182 6.54 5.92 10.91
CA LEU A 182 5.15 6.35 11.12
C LEU A 182 4.93 7.83 10.77
N SER A 183 5.96 8.66 10.86
CA SER A 183 5.92 10.09 10.55
C SER A 183 7.25 10.59 9.99
N ASP A 184 7.30 11.83 9.50
CA ASP A 184 8.51 12.47 8.97
C ASP A 184 9.51 12.92 10.05
N GLY A 185 9.14 12.85 11.32
CA GLY A 185 10.00 13.25 12.45
C GLY A 185 11.03 12.19 12.85
N PRO A 186 11.84 12.51 13.90
CA PRO A 186 12.75 11.52 14.49
C PRO A 186 12.00 10.27 14.90
N GLN A 187 12.46 9.12 14.45
CA GLN A 187 11.77 7.85 14.68
C GLN A 187 12.22 7.23 16.01
N PRO A 188 11.30 6.61 16.77
CA PRO A 188 11.70 5.69 17.81
C PRO A 188 12.56 4.57 17.21
N VAL A 189 13.51 4.08 17.98
CA VAL A 189 14.35 2.94 17.59
C VAL A 189 13.47 1.83 17.01
N ALA A 190 13.86 1.29 15.87
CA ALA A 190 13.13 0.25 15.17
C ALA A 190 12.74 -0.88 16.12
N VAL A 191 11.47 -1.00 16.43
CA VAL A 191 10.96 -2.12 17.21
C VAL A 191 10.83 -3.29 16.23
N PRO A 192 11.44 -4.45 16.52
CA PRO A 192 11.24 -5.64 15.71
C PRO A 192 9.73 -5.91 15.56
N ASN A 193 9.25 -6.04 14.33
CA ASN A 193 7.84 -6.27 14.11
C ASN A 193 7.50 -7.73 14.44
N PRO A 194 6.76 -7.99 15.52
CA PRO A 194 6.46 -9.35 15.97
C PRO A 194 5.61 -10.15 14.98
N TRP A 195 4.89 -9.51 14.06
CA TRP A 195 4.10 -10.19 13.03
C TRP A 195 4.95 -11.03 12.07
N PHE A 196 6.23 -10.73 11.98
CA PHE A 196 7.13 -11.45 11.09
C PHE A 196 7.38 -12.91 11.51
N LEU A 197 7.27 -13.20 12.79
CA LEU A 197 7.49 -14.54 13.34
C LEU A 197 6.29 -15.49 13.19
N LEU A 198 5.12 -14.97 12.82
CA LEU A 198 3.87 -15.74 12.80
C LEU A 198 3.45 -16.23 11.42
N ALA A 199 3.99 -15.65 10.37
CA ALA A 199 3.62 -15.98 9.00
C ALA A 199 4.54 -17.01 8.33
N ALA A 200 5.65 -17.37 8.97
CA ALA A 200 6.57 -18.39 8.47
C ALA A 200 6.32 -19.70 9.25
N ASP A 201 5.83 -20.71 8.56
CA ASP A 201 5.93 -22.08 9.06
C ASP A 201 7.42 -22.38 9.29
N ALA A 202 7.79 -22.69 10.51
CA ALA A 202 9.20 -22.87 10.93
C ALA A 202 10.00 -23.87 10.06
N LYS A 203 9.31 -24.73 9.33
CA LYS A 203 9.92 -25.72 8.41
C LYS A 203 10.39 -25.11 7.08
N ASN A 204 9.95 -23.91 6.73
CA ASN A 204 10.32 -23.24 5.48
C ASN A 204 11.30 -22.07 5.69
N LEU A 205 11.70 -21.77 6.93
CA LEU A 205 12.58 -20.65 7.26
C LEU A 205 14.00 -20.80 6.72
N GLU A 206 14.53 -22.02 6.58
CA GLU A 206 15.90 -22.22 6.09
C GLU A 206 16.07 -21.88 4.61
N SER A 207 15.03 -22.01 3.79
CA SER A 207 15.07 -21.63 2.38
C SER A 207 14.62 -20.20 2.10
N ALA A 208 13.86 -19.59 3.02
CA ALA A 208 13.34 -18.22 2.91
C ALA A 208 14.31 -17.15 3.42
N ALA A 209 15.35 -17.53 4.15
CA ALA A 209 16.32 -16.61 4.75
C ALA A 209 17.09 -15.74 3.75
N THR A 210 17.02 -16.06 2.47
CA THR A 210 17.71 -15.31 1.41
C THR A 210 16.80 -14.51 0.47
N HIS A 211 15.49 -14.77 0.39
CA HIS A 211 14.72 -14.18 -0.73
C HIS A 211 13.25 -13.78 -0.50
N SER A 212 12.64 -13.85 0.63
CA SER A 212 11.28 -13.30 0.80
C SER A 212 10.46 -14.07 1.84
N ALA A 213 10.07 -13.42 2.92
CA ALA A 213 9.02 -13.95 3.77
C ALA A 213 7.67 -13.43 3.25
N ILE A 214 6.74 -14.30 2.95
CA ILE A 214 5.35 -13.97 2.62
C ILE A 214 4.54 -14.16 3.90
N GLY A 215 3.94 -13.09 4.40
CA GLY A 215 3.02 -13.13 5.53
C GLY A 215 1.61 -12.79 5.07
N ILE A 216 0.64 -13.64 5.39
CA ILE A 216 -0.79 -13.34 5.26
C ILE A 216 -1.33 -13.21 6.68
N ALA A 217 -1.72 -12.00 7.07
CA ALA A 217 -2.43 -11.77 8.33
C ALA A 217 -3.94 -11.63 8.04
N ARG A 218 -4.76 -12.23 8.89
CA ARG A 218 -6.23 -12.11 8.89
C ARG A 218 -6.66 -11.31 10.10
#